data_dea53549329f8e245d9d8cacf9fc3e67
#
_entry.id   dea53549329f8e245d9d8cacf9fc3e67
#
_cell.length_a   1.000
_cell.length_b   1.000
_cell.length_c   1.000
_cell.angle_alpha   90.00
_cell.angle_beta   90.00
_cell.angle_gamma   90.00
#
_symmetry.space_group_name_H-M   'P 1'
#
loop_
_entity.id
_entity.type
_entity.pdbx_description
1 polymer ?
#
loop_
_entity_poly.entity_id
_entity_poly.type
_entity_poly.pdbx_seq_one_letter_code
_entity_poly.pdbx_strand_id
1 'polypeptide(L)'
;MFTTLFPCKTKIVCTIGPASNSLPMLEEMLRAGMNIARLNFSHGDFTVHGGVIARIREASARTGLPVAIMADLPGPKIRIGAFAEEPIDLAIGDPFTLTTEDIVGDREIVSVSLPELPQAVKPGDILFLNDGLVQIEVETIEGCRVHGRVVVGGKLRSKKGLNLPGIDLGISAFTAHDRACMKFALDHGVDAVSQSFVNRAEDIVAVREAAEEMGYSPFIIAKLERSSALDAIDEILQAASGVMVARGDLGVEVPIEEIAMLQKNITARANYFGKPVITATQMLESMTHNRRPTRAEATDVANAILDGTDCVMLSEESAMGDYPLDAVRMLVKIARASESSRSGGEGTQQAKRRIAGSFIKELDFMAAGINSILRQASGVGAILTPTHSGETARQITKLRLPIWVLAISPDEKTCRELLFSYGVFPIYEASHPEDWTELSIHYASQLRLPGNSILQTEGPSDDKPERHHKIELIYTGRR
;
A
#
# COMPACT_ATOMS: atom_id res chain seq x y z
N MET A 1 21.73 -10.56 12.24
CA MET A 1 22.44 -9.43 11.62
C MET A 1 22.36 -9.58 10.11
N PHE A 2 21.83 -8.58 9.39
CA PHE A 2 21.67 -8.66 7.93
C PHE A 2 23.04 -8.60 7.25
N THR A 3 23.29 -9.50 6.30
CA THR A 3 24.55 -9.54 5.55
C THR A 3 24.43 -9.07 4.11
N THR A 4 23.21 -8.79 3.65
CA THR A 4 22.93 -8.37 2.27
C THR A 4 21.75 -7.40 2.22
N LEU A 5 21.85 -6.42 1.32
CA LEU A 5 20.73 -5.51 1.00
C LEU A 5 19.57 -6.28 0.31
N PHE A 6 18.38 -5.70 0.35
CA PHE A 6 17.27 -6.22 -0.45
C PHE A 6 17.60 -6.22 -1.95
N PRO A 7 16.98 -7.10 -2.74
CA PRO A 7 17.31 -7.23 -4.16
C PRO A 7 16.95 -6.01 -5.00
N CYS A 8 15.98 -5.20 -4.57
CA CYS A 8 15.56 -3.94 -5.20
C CYS A 8 15.14 -2.91 -4.13
N LYS A 9 15.09 -1.63 -4.49
CA LYS A 9 14.70 -0.53 -3.61
C LYS A 9 13.19 -0.40 -3.46
N THR A 10 12.45 -0.68 -4.54
CA THR A 10 10.99 -0.80 -4.53
C THR A 10 10.60 -1.97 -3.64
N LYS A 11 9.65 -1.76 -2.75
CA LYS A 11 9.23 -2.78 -1.79
C LYS A 11 8.16 -3.69 -2.41
N ILE A 12 8.22 -4.96 -2.06
CA ILE A 12 7.30 -5.98 -2.57
C ILE A 12 6.32 -6.35 -1.47
N VAL A 13 5.04 -6.10 -1.72
CA VAL A 13 3.92 -6.52 -0.86
C VAL A 13 3.31 -7.79 -1.46
N CYS A 14 3.16 -8.83 -0.64
CA CYS A 14 2.51 -10.06 -1.08
C CYS A 14 1.30 -10.36 -0.19
N THR A 15 0.15 -10.60 -0.80
CA THR A 15 -0.99 -11.13 -0.08
C THR A 15 -0.75 -12.61 0.21
N ILE A 16 -0.86 -12.96 1.49
CA ILE A 16 -0.65 -14.33 1.96
C ILE A 16 -2.00 -15.06 1.99
N GLY A 17 -2.03 -16.20 1.32
CA GLY A 17 -3.22 -17.04 1.22
C GLY A 17 -2.84 -18.51 1.09
N PRO A 18 -3.79 -19.39 0.69
CA PRO A 18 -3.58 -20.83 0.63
C PRO A 18 -2.33 -21.26 -0.16
N ALA A 19 -1.97 -20.55 -1.23
CA ALA A 19 -0.81 -20.90 -2.05
C ALA A 19 0.54 -20.50 -1.41
N SER A 20 0.54 -19.59 -0.41
CA SER A 20 1.76 -19.00 0.13
C SER A 20 1.92 -19.09 1.65
N ASN A 21 0.94 -19.64 2.39
CA ASN A 21 0.93 -19.62 3.86
C ASN A 21 1.78 -20.70 4.54
N SER A 22 2.44 -21.57 3.79
CA SER A 22 3.34 -22.59 4.38
C SER A 22 4.68 -21.97 4.76
N LEU A 23 5.27 -22.44 5.86
CA LEU A 23 6.55 -21.91 6.36
C LEU A 23 7.67 -21.97 5.31
N PRO A 24 7.89 -23.09 4.56
CA PRO A 24 8.91 -23.12 3.51
C PRO A 24 8.65 -22.09 2.39
N MET A 25 7.40 -21.90 1.98
CA MET A 25 7.05 -20.93 0.94
C MET A 25 7.32 -19.50 1.42
N LEU A 26 6.95 -19.17 2.66
CA LEU A 26 7.21 -17.86 3.26
C LEU A 26 8.72 -17.56 3.31
N GLU A 27 9.55 -18.54 3.71
CA GLU A 27 11.00 -18.39 3.68
C GLU A 27 11.54 -18.12 2.26
N GLU A 28 11.04 -18.85 1.26
CA GLU A 28 11.43 -18.65 -0.15
C GLU A 28 10.97 -17.27 -0.68
N MET A 29 9.75 -16.82 -0.33
CA MET A 29 9.26 -15.50 -0.72
C MET A 29 10.10 -14.38 -0.08
N LEU A 30 10.49 -14.51 1.19
CA LEU A 30 11.39 -13.55 1.85
C LEU A 30 12.75 -13.50 1.12
N ARG A 31 13.36 -14.65 0.82
CA ARG A 31 14.62 -14.72 0.07
C ARG A 31 14.47 -14.17 -1.35
N ALA A 32 13.29 -14.31 -1.96
CA ALA A 32 12.98 -13.76 -3.28
C ALA A 32 12.81 -12.24 -3.30
N GLY A 33 12.54 -11.60 -2.14
CA GLY A 33 12.47 -10.15 -1.99
C GLY A 33 11.15 -9.61 -1.46
N MET A 34 10.25 -10.44 -0.92
CA MET A 34 9.08 -9.97 -0.19
C MET A 34 9.52 -9.14 1.02
N ASN A 35 8.96 -7.94 1.19
CA ASN A 35 9.21 -7.03 2.30
C ASN A 35 8.01 -6.92 3.25
N ILE A 36 6.80 -7.06 2.71
CA ILE A 36 5.55 -6.86 3.43
C ILE A 36 4.61 -8.04 3.12
N ALA A 37 4.10 -8.66 4.17
CA ALA A 37 3.07 -9.69 4.09
C ALA A 37 1.71 -9.05 4.38
N ARG A 38 0.80 -9.03 3.39
CA ARG A 38 -0.57 -8.54 3.55
C ARG A 38 -1.51 -9.69 3.92
N LEU A 39 -2.30 -9.50 4.96
CA LEU A 39 -3.39 -10.39 5.38
C LEU A 39 -4.72 -9.72 5.09
N ASN A 40 -5.52 -10.31 4.20
CA ASN A 40 -6.82 -9.78 3.82
C ASN A 40 -7.92 -10.30 4.76
N PHE A 41 -8.37 -9.45 5.68
CA PHE A 41 -9.41 -9.80 6.67
C PHE A 41 -10.83 -9.86 6.09
N SER A 42 -11.01 -9.59 4.79
CA SER A 42 -12.27 -9.90 4.09
C SER A 42 -12.49 -11.41 3.90
N HIS A 43 -11.45 -12.23 4.09
CA HIS A 43 -11.43 -13.68 3.91
C HIS A 43 -10.74 -14.36 5.08
N GLY A 44 -11.12 -15.62 5.34
CA GLY A 44 -10.59 -16.40 6.45
C GLY A 44 -11.22 -16.03 7.80
N ASP A 45 -10.74 -16.67 8.85
CA ASP A 45 -11.13 -16.45 10.23
C ASP A 45 -9.91 -16.06 11.07
N PHE A 46 -10.15 -15.64 12.31
CA PHE A 46 -9.09 -15.22 13.21
C PHE A 46 -8.09 -16.32 13.55
N THR A 47 -8.54 -17.58 13.62
CA THR A 47 -7.65 -18.73 13.88
C THR A 47 -6.66 -18.92 12.75
N VAL A 48 -7.14 -18.85 11.51
CA VAL A 48 -6.30 -18.94 10.31
C VAL A 48 -5.30 -17.80 10.27
N HIS A 49 -5.76 -16.55 10.46
CA HIS A 49 -4.88 -15.38 10.45
C HIS A 49 -3.81 -15.44 11.55
N GLY A 50 -4.18 -15.82 12.77
CA GLY A 50 -3.21 -15.98 13.88
C GLY A 50 -2.11 -16.99 13.56
N GLY A 51 -2.49 -18.14 12.96
CA GLY A 51 -1.53 -19.13 12.52
C GLY A 51 -0.60 -18.65 11.39
N VAL A 52 -1.12 -17.83 10.47
CA VAL A 52 -0.31 -17.23 9.38
C VAL A 52 0.66 -16.21 9.94
N ILE A 53 0.22 -15.32 10.83
CA ILE A 53 1.10 -14.33 11.49
C ILE A 53 2.28 -15.02 12.19
N ALA A 54 2.00 -16.07 12.97
CA ALA A 54 3.04 -16.82 13.65
C ALA A 54 4.08 -17.42 12.68
N ARG A 55 3.62 -18.02 11.57
CA ARG A 55 4.52 -18.57 10.54
C ARG A 55 5.33 -17.49 9.82
N ILE A 56 4.79 -16.31 9.56
CA ILE A 56 5.53 -15.21 8.95
C ILE A 56 6.66 -14.76 9.89
N ARG A 57 6.37 -14.60 11.19
CA ARG A 57 7.40 -14.24 12.18
C ARG A 57 8.47 -15.33 12.32
N GLU A 58 8.06 -16.59 12.29
CA GLU A 58 9.01 -17.72 12.29
C GLU A 58 9.90 -17.74 11.03
N ALA A 59 9.32 -17.53 9.84
CA ALA A 59 10.07 -17.44 8.59
C ALA A 59 11.08 -16.28 8.62
N SER A 60 10.68 -15.12 9.14
CA SER A 60 11.56 -13.96 9.34
C SER A 60 12.73 -14.29 10.26
N ALA A 61 12.46 -14.92 11.39
CA ALA A 61 13.49 -15.33 12.35
C ALA A 61 14.47 -16.35 11.75
N ARG A 62 13.97 -17.36 11.01
CA ARG A 62 14.81 -18.39 10.38
C ARG A 62 15.67 -17.86 9.23
N THR A 63 15.12 -16.94 8.43
CA THR A 63 15.85 -16.37 7.29
C THR A 63 16.76 -15.22 7.69
N GLY A 64 16.54 -14.62 8.87
CA GLY A 64 17.18 -13.38 9.29
C GLY A 64 16.76 -12.16 8.46
N LEU A 65 15.69 -12.25 7.65
CA LEU A 65 15.20 -11.17 6.82
C LEU A 65 14.00 -10.48 7.49
N PRO A 66 13.98 -9.13 7.58
CA PRO A 66 12.87 -8.42 8.19
C PRO A 66 11.63 -8.46 7.27
N VAL A 67 10.46 -8.54 7.88
CA VAL A 67 9.18 -8.45 7.21
C VAL A 67 8.18 -7.66 8.05
N ALA A 68 7.48 -6.72 7.42
CA ALA A 68 6.32 -6.09 8.01
C ALA A 68 5.06 -6.93 7.71
N ILE A 69 4.13 -6.96 8.64
CA ILE A 69 2.81 -7.58 8.45
C ILE A 69 1.77 -6.48 8.43
N MET A 70 0.94 -6.47 7.39
CA MET A 70 -0.14 -5.51 7.20
C MET A 70 -1.49 -6.23 7.25
N ALA A 71 -2.35 -5.83 8.17
CA ALA A 71 -3.75 -6.25 8.22
C ALA A 71 -4.58 -5.34 7.32
N ASP A 72 -5.25 -5.92 6.33
CA ASP A 72 -6.13 -5.19 5.43
C ASP A 72 -7.59 -5.37 5.88
N LEU A 73 -8.17 -4.28 6.41
CA LEU A 73 -9.52 -4.27 6.98
C LEU A 73 -10.57 -4.27 5.88
N PRO A 74 -11.67 -5.02 6.05
CA PRO A 74 -12.72 -5.16 5.04
C PRO A 74 -13.42 -3.86 4.66
N GLY A 75 -13.66 -2.98 5.63
CA GLY A 75 -14.54 -1.83 5.46
C GLY A 75 -16.01 -2.21 5.25
N PRO A 76 -16.86 -1.23 4.95
CA PRO A 76 -18.28 -1.44 4.72
C PRO A 76 -18.54 -1.98 3.30
N LYS A 77 -18.12 -3.22 3.02
CA LYS A 77 -18.34 -3.81 1.69
C LYS A 77 -19.82 -4.11 1.47
N ILE A 78 -20.45 -3.35 0.57
CA ILE A 78 -21.83 -3.52 0.20
C ILE A 78 -21.95 -4.69 -0.77
N ARG A 79 -22.90 -5.59 -0.53
CA ARG A 79 -23.11 -6.78 -1.35
C ARG A 79 -24.59 -6.99 -1.62
N ILE A 80 -24.88 -7.60 -2.76
CA ILE A 80 -26.22 -8.17 -3.00
C ILE A 80 -26.36 -9.51 -2.24
N GLY A 81 -27.60 -9.92 -2.03
CA GLY A 81 -27.96 -11.17 -1.39
C GLY A 81 -27.74 -12.42 -2.26
N ALA A 82 -28.38 -13.50 -1.88
CA ALA A 82 -28.33 -14.75 -2.61
C ALA A 82 -29.45 -14.83 -3.66
N PHE A 83 -29.21 -15.54 -4.76
CA PHE A 83 -30.22 -15.93 -5.74
C PHE A 83 -30.67 -17.37 -5.52
N ALA A 84 -31.95 -17.64 -5.84
CA ALA A 84 -32.50 -19.01 -5.80
C ALA A 84 -31.83 -19.92 -6.85
N GLU A 85 -31.57 -19.35 -8.02
CA GLU A 85 -30.86 -20.01 -9.12
C GLU A 85 -29.76 -19.07 -9.61
N GLU A 86 -28.52 -19.57 -9.83
CA GLU A 86 -27.39 -18.78 -10.29
C GLU A 86 -26.48 -19.53 -11.29
N PRO A 87 -25.81 -18.83 -12.19
CA PRO A 87 -25.90 -17.39 -12.38
C PRO A 87 -27.22 -16.96 -13.02
N ILE A 88 -27.72 -15.77 -12.66
CA ILE A 88 -28.77 -15.11 -13.45
C ILE A 88 -28.13 -14.37 -14.63
N ASP A 89 -28.88 -14.23 -15.72
CA ASP A 89 -28.45 -13.52 -16.92
C ASP A 89 -29.33 -12.27 -17.12
N LEU A 90 -28.76 -11.09 -17.05
CA LEU A 90 -29.43 -9.81 -17.18
C LEU A 90 -29.11 -9.20 -18.55
N ALA A 91 -30.14 -8.93 -19.34
CA ALA A 91 -30.01 -8.26 -20.63
C ALA A 91 -30.18 -6.75 -20.50
N ILE A 92 -29.57 -5.99 -21.43
CA ILE A 92 -29.76 -4.53 -21.51
C ILE A 92 -31.26 -4.26 -21.69
N GLY A 93 -31.80 -3.34 -20.88
CA GLY A 93 -33.21 -2.96 -20.85
C GLY A 93 -34.07 -3.79 -19.90
N ASP A 94 -33.56 -4.86 -19.28
CA ASP A 94 -34.30 -5.60 -18.27
C ASP A 94 -34.57 -4.71 -17.05
N PRO A 95 -35.78 -4.78 -16.44
CA PRO A 95 -36.01 -4.18 -15.13
C PRO A 95 -35.30 -5.02 -14.06
N PHE A 96 -34.69 -4.37 -13.07
CA PHE A 96 -34.06 -5.05 -11.95
C PHE A 96 -34.18 -4.23 -10.67
N THR A 97 -34.63 -4.86 -9.59
CA THR A 97 -34.91 -4.18 -8.32
C THR A 97 -33.90 -4.59 -7.26
N LEU A 98 -33.34 -3.59 -6.55
CA LEU A 98 -32.58 -3.79 -5.33
C LEU A 98 -33.47 -3.50 -4.13
N THR A 99 -33.48 -4.36 -3.11
CA THR A 99 -34.30 -4.16 -1.91
C THR A 99 -33.52 -4.35 -0.64
N THR A 100 -33.88 -3.60 0.42
CA THR A 100 -33.34 -3.80 1.76
C THR A 100 -34.09 -4.87 2.57
N GLU A 101 -35.15 -5.47 2.00
CA GLU A 101 -35.81 -6.64 2.57
C GLU A 101 -34.89 -7.87 2.48
N ASP A 102 -34.84 -8.69 3.52
CA ASP A 102 -34.08 -9.94 3.51
C ASP A 102 -34.84 -11.03 2.73
N ILE A 103 -34.50 -11.13 1.45
CA ILE A 103 -35.11 -12.10 0.54
C ILE A 103 -34.06 -12.90 -0.22
N VAL A 104 -34.41 -14.10 -0.64
CA VAL A 104 -33.69 -14.81 -1.69
C VAL A 104 -34.15 -14.25 -3.03
N GLY A 105 -33.22 -13.71 -3.80
CA GLY A 105 -33.50 -13.00 -5.05
C GLY A 105 -33.70 -13.96 -6.24
N ASP A 106 -34.11 -13.35 -7.33
CA ASP A 106 -34.29 -13.98 -8.63
C ASP A 106 -33.82 -13.06 -9.78
N ARG A 107 -34.34 -13.22 -10.99
CA ARG A 107 -34.00 -12.43 -12.16
C ARG A 107 -34.54 -10.97 -12.10
N GLU A 108 -35.48 -10.69 -11.21
CA GLU A 108 -36.20 -9.41 -11.15
C GLU A 108 -35.81 -8.57 -9.91
N ILE A 109 -35.43 -9.22 -8.81
CA ILE A 109 -35.18 -8.58 -7.52
C ILE A 109 -34.12 -9.31 -6.73
N VAL A 110 -33.30 -8.55 -5.97
CA VAL A 110 -32.36 -9.11 -5.00
C VAL A 110 -32.20 -8.19 -3.79
N SER A 111 -31.95 -8.80 -2.63
CA SER A 111 -31.62 -8.05 -1.41
C SER A 111 -30.25 -7.39 -1.48
N VAL A 112 -30.05 -6.32 -0.68
CA VAL A 112 -28.76 -5.65 -0.51
C VAL A 112 -28.42 -5.49 0.96
N SER A 113 -27.12 -5.53 1.28
CA SER A 113 -26.63 -5.41 2.66
C SER A 113 -26.58 -3.97 3.20
N LEU A 114 -27.02 -2.97 2.43
CA LEU A 114 -27.03 -1.54 2.80
C LEU A 114 -28.46 -1.08 3.06
N PRO A 115 -28.88 -0.94 4.34
CA PRO A 115 -30.23 -0.47 4.67
C PRO A 115 -30.52 0.96 4.19
N GLU A 116 -29.48 1.79 4.08
CA GLU A 116 -29.57 3.20 3.70
C GLU A 116 -29.66 3.39 2.19
N LEU A 117 -29.57 2.33 1.37
CA LEU A 117 -29.56 2.43 -0.10
C LEU A 117 -30.70 3.29 -0.66
N PRO A 118 -31.99 3.11 -0.26
CA PRO A 118 -33.08 3.90 -0.83
C PRO A 118 -33.00 5.39 -0.50
N GLN A 119 -32.32 5.79 0.59
CA GLN A 119 -32.11 7.18 0.96
C GLN A 119 -30.88 7.80 0.30
N ALA A 120 -29.91 6.97 -0.08
CA ALA A 120 -28.63 7.41 -0.63
C ALA A 120 -28.67 7.65 -2.14
N VAL A 121 -29.56 6.95 -2.87
CA VAL A 121 -29.63 7.03 -4.34
C VAL A 121 -30.83 7.88 -4.81
N LYS A 122 -30.74 8.33 -6.05
CA LYS A 122 -31.81 9.09 -6.73
C LYS A 122 -31.99 8.61 -8.18
N PRO A 123 -33.12 8.89 -8.82
CA PRO A 123 -33.31 8.61 -10.25
C PRO A 123 -32.20 9.21 -11.11
N GLY A 124 -31.67 8.40 -12.02
CA GLY A 124 -30.55 8.72 -12.90
C GLY A 124 -29.17 8.29 -12.37
N ASP A 125 -29.05 7.85 -11.10
CA ASP A 125 -27.80 7.29 -10.58
C ASP A 125 -27.52 5.93 -11.23
N ILE A 126 -26.24 5.64 -11.49
CA ILE A 126 -25.80 4.34 -12.04
C ILE A 126 -25.19 3.52 -10.91
N LEU A 127 -25.73 2.34 -10.70
CA LEU A 127 -25.27 1.38 -9.70
C LEU A 127 -24.47 0.28 -10.40
N PHE A 128 -23.32 -0.07 -9.84
CA PHE A 128 -22.39 -1.05 -10.42
C PHE A 128 -22.42 -2.34 -9.60
N LEU A 129 -22.72 -3.44 -10.26
CA LEU A 129 -22.71 -4.79 -9.70
C LEU A 129 -21.55 -5.61 -10.28
N ASN A 130 -21.01 -6.53 -9.46
CA ASN A 130 -19.94 -7.44 -9.88
C ASN A 130 -18.77 -6.69 -10.51
N ASP A 131 -18.20 -5.74 -9.78
CA ASP A 131 -17.07 -4.90 -10.19
C ASP A 131 -17.31 -4.13 -11.52
N GLY A 132 -18.56 -3.66 -11.71
CA GLY A 132 -18.97 -2.87 -12.87
C GLY A 132 -19.36 -3.68 -14.13
N LEU A 133 -19.27 -5.00 -14.07
CA LEU A 133 -19.66 -5.87 -15.20
C LEU A 133 -21.16 -5.84 -15.49
N VAL A 134 -22.00 -5.49 -14.52
CA VAL A 134 -23.44 -5.22 -14.68
C VAL A 134 -23.68 -3.82 -14.13
N GLN A 135 -24.42 -3.00 -14.89
CA GLN A 135 -24.76 -1.63 -14.49
C GLN A 135 -26.26 -1.44 -14.58
N ILE A 136 -26.81 -0.74 -13.57
CA ILE A 136 -28.23 -0.48 -13.42
C ILE A 136 -28.42 1.03 -13.23
N GLU A 137 -29.26 1.65 -14.06
CA GLU A 137 -29.71 3.01 -13.87
C GLU A 137 -30.95 3.02 -12.97
N VAL A 138 -30.93 3.83 -11.91
CA VAL A 138 -32.08 3.98 -10.99
C VAL A 138 -33.19 4.75 -11.71
N GLU A 139 -34.40 4.16 -11.78
CA GLU A 139 -35.60 4.79 -12.35
C GLU A 139 -36.49 5.39 -11.27
N THR A 140 -36.86 4.60 -10.25
CA THR A 140 -37.74 5.04 -9.15
C THR A 140 -37.37 4.39 -7.84
N ILE A 141 -37.80 5.01 -6.73
CA ILE A 141 -37.58 4.49 -5.38
C ILE A 141 -38.92 4.40 -4.67
N GLU A 142 -39.28 3.22 -4.17
CA GLU A 142 -40.53 2.97 -3.48
C GLU A 142 -40.27 2.26 -2.14
N GLY A 143 -40.32 3.01 -1.06
CA GLY A 143 -40.07 2.49 0.29
C GLY A 143 -38.65 1.91 0.43
N CYS A 144 -38.56 0.60 0.58
CA CYS A 144 -37.28 -0.15 0.70
C CYS A 144 -36.76 -0.67 -0.65
N ARG A 145 -37.40 -0.33 -1.76
CA ARG A 145 -37.07 -0.84 -3.09
C ARG A 145 -36.55 0.24 -4.01
N VAL A 146 -35.44 -0.05 -4.67
CA VAL A 146 -34.81 0.77 -5.69
C VAL A 146 -35.03 0.07 -7.03
N HIS A 147 -35.92 0.59 -7.84
CA HIS A 147 -36.24 0.08 -9.16
C HIS A 147 -35.31 0.69 -10.19
N GLY A 148 -34.71 -0.13 -11.01
CA GLY A 148 -33.77 0.32 -12.03
C GLY A 148 -33.89 -0.48 -13.31
N ARG A 149 -33.14 -0.01 -14.31
CA ARG A 149 -33.02 -0.61 -15.64
C ARG A 149 -31.59 -1.00 -15.90
N VAL A 150 -31.36 -2.19 -16.41
CA VAL A 150 -30.03 -2.67 -16.78
C VAL A 150 -29.54 -1.88 -17.99
N VAL A 151 -28.42 -1.15 -17.83
CA VAL A 151 -27.76 -0.40 -18.90
C VAL A 151 -26.54 -1.13 -19.45
N VAL A 152 -25.90 -1.99 -18.62
CA VAL A 152 -24.88 -2.95 -19.07
C VAL A 152 -25.27 -4.33 -18.54
N GLY A 153 -25.57 -5.25 -19.43
CA GLY A 153 -26.02 -6.60 -19.10
C GLY A 153 -24.85 -7.57 -18.90
N GLY A 154 -25.14 -8.66 -18.18
CA GLY A 154 -24.16 -9.70 -17.93
C GLY A 154 -24.63 -10.76 -16.94
N LYS A 155 -23.76 -11.72 -16.65
CA LYS A 155 -24.02 -12.77 -15.66
C LYS A 155 -23.77 -12.26 -14.26
N LEU A 156 -24.75 -12.44 -13.38
CA LEU A 156 -24.67 -12.04 -11.98
C LEU A 156 -24.83 -13.27 -11.07
N ARG A 157 -23.98 -13.34 -10.04
CA ARG A 157 -24.01 -14.39 -9.01
C ARG A 157 -24.34 -13.81 -7.65
N SER A 158 -24.72 -14.67 -6.72
CA SER A 158 -24.95 -14.32 -5.31
C SER A 158 -23.76 -13.63 -4.65
N LYS A 159 -24.06 -12.72 -3.71
CA LYS A 159 -23.08 -12.07 -2.82
C LYS A 159 -22.03 -11.22 -3.52
N LYS A 160 -22.29 -10.77 -4.75
CA LYS A 160 -21.41 -9.85 -5.49
C LYS A 160 -21.45 -8.44 -4.92
N GLY A 161 -20.36 -7.70 -5.12
CA GLY A 161 -20.23 -6.31 -4.69
C GLY A 161 -21.24 -5.40 -5.39
N LEU A 162 -21.71 -4.40 -4.65
CA LEU A 162 -22.46 -3.26 -5.15
C LEU A 162 -21.60 -2.01 -4.91
N ASN A 163 -21.25 -1.29 -5.97
CA ASN A 163 -20.55 -0.02 -5.92
C ASN A 163 -21.50 1.11 -6.35
N LEU A 164 -21.31 2.27 -5.73
CA LEU A 164 -22.17 3.43 -5.83
C LEU A 164 -21.30 4.67 -6.17
N PRO A 165 -20.78 4.76 -7.42
CA PRO A 165 -19.83 5.79 -7.79
C PRO A 165 -20.34 7.20 -7.54
N GLY A 166 -19.53 8.03 -6.86
CA GLY A 166 -19.88 9.43 -6.58
C GLY A 166 -20.98 9.64 -5.54
N ILE A 167 -21.51 8.59 -4.91
CA ILE A 167 -22.57 8.68 -3.92
C ILE A 167 -21.97 8.61 -2.51
N ASP A 168 -22.14 9.67 -1.72
CA ASP A 168 -21.80 9.65 -0.29
C ASP A 168 -22.91 8.93 0.49
N LEU A 169 -22.54 7.82 1.09
CA LEU A 169 -23.45 6.99 1.87
C LEU A 169 -23.65 7.49 3.30
N GLY A 170 -22.89 8.48 3.76
CA GLY A 170 -22.93 8.97 5.13
C GLY A 170 -22.52 7.95 6.19
N ILE A 171 -21.99 6.80 5.79
CA ILE A 171 -21.53 5.73 6.70
C ILE A 171 -20.02 5.82 6.95
N SER A 172 -19.59 5.42 8.16
CA SER A 172 -18.17 5.33 8.49
C SER A 172 -17.48 4.25 7.66
N ALA A 173 -16.29 4.54 7.15
CA ALA A 173 -15.43 3.55 6.53
C ALA A 173 -14.92 2.51 7.55
N PHE A 174 -14.82 2.88 8.82
CA PHE A 174 -14.37 2.00 9.91
C PHE A 174 -15.56 1.42 10.65
N THR A 175 -15.81 0.14 10.46
CA THR A 175 -16.96 -0.59 11.02
C THR A 175 -16.65 -1.23 12.38
N ALA A 176 -17.68 -1.68 13.10
CA ALA A 176 -17.49 -2.48 14.31
C ALA A 176 -16.75 -3.81 14.02
N HIS A 177 -16.94 -4.39 12.84
CA HIS A 177 -16.21 -5.57 12.41
C HIS A 177 -14.73 -5.27 12.16
N ASP A 178 -14.42 -4.14 11.52
CA ASP A 178 -13.04 -3.67 11.33
C ASP A 178 -12.33 -3.45 12.66
N ARG A 179 -13.05 -2.89 13.64
CA ARG A 179 -12.53 -2.73 15.01
C ARG A 179 -12.14 -4.07 15.63
N ALA A 180 -12.96 -5.11 15.47
CA ALA A 180 -12.65 -6.45 15.97
C ALA A 180 -11.47 -7.08 15.23
N CYS A 181 -11.41 -6.95 13.90
CA CYS A 181 -10.29 -7.39 13.07
C CYS A 181 -8.98 -6.69 13.46
N MET A 182 -9.03 -5.37 13.61
CA MET A 182 -7.88 -4.56 14.02
C MET A 182 -7.37 -4.97 15.40
N LYS A 183 -8.27 -5.12 16.37
CA LYS A 183 -7.88 -5.57 17.72
C LYS A 183 -7.16 -6.91 17.65
N PHE A 184 -7.75 -7.90 16.97
CA PHE A 184 -7.14 -9.20 16.80
C PHE A 184 -5.75 -9.11 16.16
N ALA A 185 -5.62 -8.34 15.07
CA ALA A 185 -4.36 -8.17 14.34
C ALA A 185 -3.27 -7.56 15.23
N LEU A 186 -3.60 -6.48 15.97
CA LEU A 186 -2.66 -5.78 16.84
C LEU A 186 -2.25 -6.64 18.06
N ASP A 187 -3.18 -7.39 18.65
CA ASP A 187 -2.89 -8.34 19.72
C ASP A 187 -1.92 -9.45 19.27
N HIS A 188 -1.86 -9.75 17.96
CA HIS A 188 -0.94 -10.72 17.36
C HIS A 188 0.34 -10.09 16.77
N GLY A 189 0.58 -8.80 17.01
CA GLY A 189 1.82 -8.13 16.64
C GLY A 189 1.92 -7.79 15.14
N VAL A 190 0.82 -7.41 14.51
CA VAL A 190 0.80 -6.82 13.16
C VAL A 190 1.36 -5.39 13.22
N ASP A 191 2.12 -4.99 12.20
CA ASP A 191 2.84 -3.71 12.18
C ASP A 191 2.04 -2.57 11.57
N ALA A 192 1.19 -2.89 10.59
CA ALA A 192 0.41 -1.91 9.85
C ALA A 192 -1.05 -2.36 9.68
N VAL A 193 -1.94 -1.38 9.58
CA VAL A 193 -3.36 -1.59 9.30
C VAL A 193 -3.71 -0.78 8.06
N SER A 194 -4.37 -1.38 7.07
CA SER A 194 -4.93 -0.65 5.93
C SER A 194 -6.44 -0.59 6.02
N GLN A 195 -7.00 0.64 5.95
CA GLN A 195 -8.42 0.90 6.00
C GLN A 195 -8.99 0.98 4.60
N SER A 196 -9.99 0.16 4.30
CA SER A 196 -10.74 0.17 3.04
C SER A 196 -11.79 1.29 3.00
N PHE A 197 -12.14 1.72 1.81
CA PHE A 197 -13.21 2.69 1.52
C PHE A 197 -13.05 4.04 2.21
N VAL A 198 -11.82 4.51 2.39
CA VAL A 198 -11.53 5.84 2.96
C VAL A 198 -12.09 6.93 2.04
N ASN A 199 -12.87 7.85 2.60
CA ASN A 199 -13.44 9.01 1.90
C ASN A 199 -12.80 10.32 2.35
N ARG A 200 -12.43 10.42 3.64
CA ARG A 200 -11.97 11.66 4.28
C ARG A 200 -10.98 11.36 5.40
N ALA A 201 -10.33 12.39 5.92
CA ALA A 201 -9.33 12.27 6.99
C ALA A 201 -9.91 11.67 8.28
N GLU A 202 -11.19 11.97 8.60
CA GLU A 202 -11.89 11.48 9.77
C GLU A 202 -11.97 9.95 9.82
N ASP A 203 -12.01 9.28 8.66
CA ASP A 203 -12.00 7.82 8.61
C ASP A 203 -10.69 7.26 9.16
N ILE A 204 -9.57 7.93 8.90
CA ILE A 204 -8.25 7.56 9.42
C ILE A 204 -8.10 7.93 10.90
N VAL A 205 -8.65 9.07 11.30
CA VAL A 205 -8.68 9.50 12.70
C VAL A 205 -9.43 8.47 13.54
N ALA A 206 -10.60 8.00 13.08
CA ALA A 206 -11.39 6.98 13.78
C ALA A 206 -10.62 5.66 13.99
N VAL A 207 -9.84 5.22 12.98
CA VAL A 207 -8.97 4.03 13.11
C VAL A 207 -7.88 4.28 14.15
N ARG A 208 -7.27 5.47 14.13
CA ARG A 208 -6.20 5.85 15.08
C ARG A 208 -6.70 5.89 16.52
N GLU A 209 -7.79 6.61 16.75
CA GLU A 209 -8.41 6.72 18.09
C GLU A 209 -8.79 5.34 18.64
N ALA A 210 -9.40 4.50 17.80
CA ALA A 210 -9.75 3.15 18.20
C ALA A 210 -8.52 2.28 18.53
N ALA A 211 -7.39 2.45 17.82
CA ALA A 211 -6.16 1.75 18.14
C ALA A 211 -5.53 2.27 19.46
N GLU A 212 -5.53 3.60 19.66
CA GLU A 212 -5.03 4.24 20.88
C GLU A 212 -5.83 3.83 22.13
N GLU A 213 -7.16 3.72 22.01
CA GLU A 213 -8.02 3.16 23.08
C GLU A 213 -7.65 1.72 23.46
N MET A 214 -7.11 0.95 22.52
CA MET A 214 -6.61 -0.41 22.73
C MET A 214 -5.15 -0.45 23.22
N GLY A 215 -4.48 0.71 23.34
CA GLY A 215 -3.07 0.82 23.75
C GLY A 215 -2.07 0.60 22.61
N TYR A 216 -2.49 0.75 21.35
CA TYR A 216 -1.65 0.55 20.17
C TYR A 216 -1.51 1.82 19.33
N SER A 217 -0.44 1.88 18.53
CA SER A 217 -0.20 2.96 17.57
C SER A 217 0.34 2.36 16.25
N PRO A 218 -0.50 1.70 15.43
CA PRO A 218 -0.07 1.05 14.20
C PRO A 218 0.27 2.06 13.10
N PHE A 219 1.02 1.59 12.09
CA PHE A 219 1.20 2.30 10.84
C PHE A 219 -0.11 2.19 10.02
N ILE A 220 -0.81 3.31 9.80
CA ILE A 220 -2.14 3.32 9.17
C ILE A 220 -2.03 3.70 7.70
N ILE A 221 -2.52 2.82 6.82
CA ILE A 221 -2.56 3.01 5.37
C ILE A 221 -4.00 3.28 4.93
N ALA A 222 -4.22 4.44 4.30
CA ALA A 222 -5.51 4.76 3.69
C ALA A 222 -5.61 4.10 2.31
N LYS A 223 -6.65 3.29 2.07
CA LYS A 223 -6.93 2.73 0.74
C LYS A 223 -7.81 3.71 -0.02
N LEU A 224 -7.28 4.18 -1.14
CA LEU A 224 -7.95 5.11 -2.05
C LEU A 224 -8.70 4.28 -3.10
N GLU A 225 -9.96 4.04 -2.82
CA GLU A 225 -10.89 3.18 -3.57
C GLU A 225 -12.06 3.94 -4.14
N ARG A 226 -12.29 5.17 -3.66
CA ARG A 226 -13.45 6.00 -4.01
C ARG A 226 -13.03 7.31 -4.66
N SER A 227 -13.87 7.80 -5.56
CA SER A 227 -13.66 9.10 -6.22
C SER A 227 -13.66 10.27 -5.23
N SER A 228 -14.51 10.23 -4.20
CA SER A 228 -14.56 11.24 -3.13
C SER A 228 -13.25 11.41 -2.35
N ALA A 229 -12.45 10.34 -2.20
CA ALA A 229 -11.16 10.42 -1.55
C ALA A 229 -10.14 11.28 -2.33
N LEU A 230 -10.34 11.46 -3.63
CA LEU A 230 -9.44 12.25 -4.47
C LEU A 230 -9.57 13.75 -4.18
N ASP A 231 -10.75 14.21 -3.82
CA ASP A 231 -11.00 15.61 -3.45
C ASP A 231 -10.40 15.95 -2.08
N ALA A 232 -10.35 14.96 -1.17
CA ALA A 232 -9.80 15.09 0.18
C ALA A 232 -8.38 14.49 0.32
N ILE A 233 -7.65 14.32 -0.78
CA ILE A 233 -6.37 13.58 -0.79
C ILE A 233 -5.32 14.17 0.16
N ASP A 234 -5.24 15.49 0.28
CA ASP A 234 -4.23 16.15 1.09
C ASP A 234 -4.49 15.96 2.58
N GLU A 235 -5.74 16.08 3.01
CA GLU A 235 -6.18 15.84 4.39
C GLU A 235 -5.99 14.37 4.77
N ILE A 236 -6.33 13.44 3.87
CA ILE A 236 -6.09 12.01 4.06
C ILE A 236 -4.58 11.72 4.20
N LEU A 237 -3.73 12.30 3.34
CA LEU A 237 -2.28 12.14 3.40
C LEU A 237 -1.67 12.71 4.69
N GLN A 238 -2.24 13.77 5.25
CA GLN A 238 -1.80 14.31 6.54
C GLN A 238 -2.19 13.38 7.70
N ALA A 239 -3.39 12.81 7.68
CA ALA A 239 -3.88 11.92 8.71
C ALA A 239 -3.25 10.53 8.67
N ALA A 240 -3.00 9.98 7.48
CA ALA A 240 -2.49 8.62 7.29
C ALA A 240 -0.95 8.53 7.44
N SER A 241 -0.45 7.33 7.74
CA SER A 241 0.98 7.02 7.70
C SER A 241 1.46 6.71 6.27
N GLY A 242 0.60 6.21 5.40
CA GLY A 242 0.81 5.93 4.00
C GLY A 242 -0.50 5.74 3.26
N VAL A 243 -0.45 5.53 1.94
CA VAL A 243 -1.65 5.29 1.12
C VAL A 243 -1.48 4.09 0.21
N MET A 244 -2.61 3.49 -0.18
CA MET A 244 -2.68 2.44 -1.18
C MET A 244 -3.61 2.88 -2.32
N VAL A 245 -3.11 2.85 -3.54
CA VAL A 245 -3.91 3.02 -4.75
C VAL A 245 -4.49 1.66 -5.11
N ALA A 246 -5.73 1.41 -4.71
CA ALA A 246 -6.44 0.14 -4.94
C ALA A 246 -7.19 0.22 -6.27
N ARG A 247 -6.47 -0.01 -7.37
CA ARG A 247 -6.94 0.24 -8.74
C ARG A 247 -8.17 -0.58 -9.14
N GLY A 248 -8.37 -1.75 -8.54
CA GLY A 248 -9.54 -2.59 -8.80
C GLY A 248 -10.84 -1.87 -8.43
N ASP A 249 -10.96 -1.46 -7.16
CA ASP A 249 -12.14 -0.75 -6.67
C ASP A 249 -12.21 0.69 -7.21
N LEU A 250 -11.09 1.42 -7.25
CA LEU A 250 -11.05 2.78 -7.81
C LEU A 250 -11.46 2.81 -9.31
N GLY A 251 -11.11 1.77 -10.09
CA GLY A 251 -11.47 1.68 -11.51
C GLY A 251 -12.95 1.40 -11.77
N VAL A 252 -13.70 1.08 -10.73
CA VAL A 252 -15.18 1.01 -10.78
C VAL A 252 -15.81 2.37 -10.44
N GLU A 253 -15.10 3.19 -9.66
CA GLU A 253 -15.57 4.49 -9.15
C GLU A 253 -15.29 5.67 -10.11
N VAL A 254 -14.32 5.51 -11.03
CA VAL A 254 -13.89 6.54 -11.97
C VAL A 254 -13.81 5.97 -13.40
N PRO A 255 -13.86 6.81 -14.45
CA PRO A 255 -13.65 6.36 -15.83
C PRO A 255 -12.31 5.61 -15.95
N ILE A 256 -12.34 4.44 -16.59
CA ILE A 256 -11.17 3.55 -16.67
C ILE A 256 -9.96 4.20 -17.35
N GLU A 257 -10.22 5.09 -18.30
CA GLU A 257 -9.20 5.86 -19.02
C GLU A 257 -8.45 6.86 -18.14
N GLU A 258 -9.02 7.25 -16.98
CA GLU A 258 -8.42 8.20 -16.04
C GLU A 258 -7.51 7.54 -15.00
N ILE A 259 -7.64 6.23 -14.78
CA ILE A 259 -6.94 5.48 -13.72
C ILE A 259 -5.43 5.73 -13.73
N ALA A 260 -4.81 5.71 -14.91
CA ALA A 260 -3.37 5.90 -15.02
C ALA A 260 -2.93 7.30 -14.57
N MET A 261 -3.73 8.32 -14.88
CA MET A 261 -3.42 9.70 -14.50
C MET A 261 -3.70 9.93 -13.01
N LEU A 262 -4.75 9.34 -12.47
CA LEU A 262 -5.07 9.39 -11.04
C LEU A 262 -3.97 8.71 -10.21
N GLN A 263 -3.51 7.51 -10.60
CA GLN A 263 -2.38 6.85 -9.96
C GLN A 263 -1.14 7.75 -9.92
N LYS A 264 -0.79 8.38 -11.04
CA LYS A 264 0.36 9.32 -11.12
C LYS A 264 0.19 10.51 -10.18
N ASN A 265 -1.01 11.08 -10.13
CA ASN A 265 -1.30 12.23 -9.27
C ASN A 265 -1.25 11.84 -7.78
N ILE A 266 -1.88 10.74 -7.38
CA ILE A 266 -1.84 10.22 -6.01
C ILE A 266 -0.38 9.94 -5.59
N THR A 267 0.37 9.23 -6.43
CA THR A 267 1.78 8.91 -6.15
C THR A 267 2.61 10.18 -5.97
N ALA A 268 2.38 11.17 -6.81
CA ALA A 268 3.07 12.45 -6.73
C ALA A 268 2.72 13.23 -5.46
N ARG A 269 1.45 13.22 -5.04
CA ARG A 269 1.00 13.88 -3.81
C ARG A 269 1.55 13.16 -2.59
N ALA A 270 1.47 11.82 -2.53
CA ALA A 270 2.06 11.04 -1.44
C ALA A 270 3.56 11.31 -1.28
N ASN A 271 4.31 11.32 -2.40
CA ASN A 271 5.72 11.66 -2.39
C ASN A 271 5.99 13.09 -1.89
N TYR A 272 5.13 14.06 -2.24
CA TYR A 272 5.25 15.43 -1.74
C TYR A 272 5.13 15.48 -0.21
N PHE A 273 4.18 14.75 0.37
CA PHE A 273 3.99 14.65 1.82
C PHE A 273 5.02 13.73 2.52
N GLY A 274 5.90 13.06 1.78
CA GLY A 274 6.83 12.06 2.33
C GLY A 274 6.13 10.81 2.86
N LYS A 275 4.95 10.50 2.33
CA LYS A 275 4.15 9.33 2.72
C LYS A 275 4.39 8.19 1.72
N PRO A 276 4.67 6.96 2.18
CA PRO A 276 4.80 5.83 1.28
C PRO A 276 3.49 5.51 0.57
N VAL A 277 3.62 5.11 -0.69
CA VAL A 277 2.50 4.73 -1.55
C VAL A 277 2.66 3.29 -2.05
N ILE A 278 1.58 2.52 -1.93
CA ILE A 278 1.47 1.15 -2.45
C ILE A 278 0.62 1.21 -3.72
N THR A 279 1.16 0.78 -4.86
CA THR A 279 0.34 0.52 -6.06
C THR A 279 -0.12 -0.93 -6.04
N ALA A 280 -1.44 -1.12 -6.04
CA ALA A 280 -2.08 -2.39 -5.78
C ALA A 280 -3.04 -2.82 -6.89
N THR A 281 -3.35 -4.10 -6.90
CA THR A 281 -4.28 -4.83 -7.78
C THR A 281 -3.86 -4.87 -9.26
N GLN A 282 -4.09 -6.01 -9.89
CA GLN A 282 -3.84 -6.26 -11.32
C GLN A 282 -2.41 -5.92 -11.77
N MET A 283 -1.40 -6.14 -10.88
CA MET A 283 -0.01 -5.86 -11.24
C MET A 283 0.56 -6.93 -12.18
N LEU A 284 0.39 -8.21 -11.81
CA LEU A 284 0.80 -9.37 -12.61
C LEU A 284 -0.32 -10.42 -12.62
N GLU A 285 -1.57 -10.01 -12.74
CA GLU A 285 -2.76 -10.84 -12.56
C GLU A 285 -2.74 -12.11 -13.41
N SER A 286 -2.25 -12.04 -14.65
CA SER A 286 -2.10 -13.19 -15.49
C SER A 286 -1.17 -14.27 -14.92
N MET A 287 -0.27 -13.89 -13.99
CA MET A 287 0.60 -14.84 -13.29
C MET A 287 -0.10 -15.64 -12.20
N THR A 288 -1.38 -15.39 -11.94
CA THR A 288 -2.21 -16.31 -11.15
C THR A 288 -2.19 -17.71 -11.76
N HIS A 289 -2.27 -17.81 -13.09
CA HIS A 289 -2.29 -19.09 -13.82
C HIS A 289 -1.16 -19.25 -14.84
N ASN A 290 -0.32 -18.25 -15.05
CA ASN A 290 0.78 -18.30 -15.99
C ASN A 290 2.13 -17.99 -15.33
N ARG A 291 3.19 -18.65 -15.76
CA ARG A 291 4.56 -18.39 -15.25
C ARG A 291 5.17 -17.07 -15.72
N ARG A 292 4.56 -16.41 -16.67
CA ARG A 292 5.03 -15.13 -17.23
C ARG A 292 3.88 -14.15 -17.31
N PRO A 293 4.11 -12.88 -16.99
CA PRO A 293 3.13 -11.85 -17.18
C PRO A 293 2.96 -11.50 -18.66
N THR A 294 1.90 -10.80 -18.96
CA THR A 294 1.74 -10.11 -20.26
C THR A 294 2.74 -8.95 -20.35
N ARG A 295 2.96 -8.47 -21.58
CA ARG A 295 3.78 -7.27 -21.79
C ARG A 295 3.15 -6.02 -21.19
N ALA A 296 1.82 -5.93 -21.21
CA ALA A 296 1.07 -4.82 -20.64
C ALA A 296 1.28 -4.74 -19.11
N GLU A 297 1.17 -5.86 -18.39
CA GLU A 297 1.41 -5.93 -16.95
C GLU A 297 2.85 -5.57 -16.58
N ALA A 298 3.85 -6.12 -17.30
CA ALA A 298 5.24 -5.78 -17.05
C ALA A 298 5.52 -4.28 -17.28
N THR A 299 4.86 -3.67 -18.28
CA THR A 299 4.94 -2.23 -18.54
C THR A 299 4.24 -1.41 -17.46
N ASP A 300 3.10 -1.86 -16.98
CA ASP A 300 2.34 -1.21 -15.91
C ASP A 300 3.12 -1.17 -14.60
N VAL A 301 3.69 -2.32 -14.17
CA VAL A 301 4.58 -2.37 -12.99
C VAL A 301 5.77 -1.42 -13.15
N ALA A 302 6.42 -1.42 -14.32
CA ALA A 302 7.56 -0.54 -14.59
C ALA A 302 7.15 0.94 -14.51
N ASN A 303 6.00 1.32 -15.08
CA ASN A 303 5.47 2.67 -15.02
C ASN A 303 5.16 3.10 -13.59
N ALA A 304 4.48 2.27 -12.78
CA ALA A 304 4.22 2.57 -11.38
C ALA A 304 5.52 2.87 -10.60
N ILE A 305 6.57 2.07 -10.83
CA ILE A 305 7.88 2.28 -10.23
C ILE A 305 8.51 3.59 -10.73
N LEU A 306 8.47 3.86 -12.02
CA LEU A 306 9.02 5.10 -12.62
C LEU A 306 8.24 6.34 -12.16
N ASP A 307 6.94 6.24 -11.92
CA ASP A 307 6.11 7.30 -11.35
C ASP A 307 6.49 7.64 -9.91
N GLY A 308 7.11 6.69 -9.20
CA GLY A 308 7.62 6.91 -7.86
C GLY A 308 6.85 6.21 -6.75
N THR A 309 6.20 5.08 -7.04
CA THR A 309 5.64 4.24 -5.98
C THR A 309 6.72 3.74 -5.03
N ASP A 310 6.38 3.55 -3.76
CA ASP A 310 7.27 2.92 -2.77
C ASP A 310 7.16 1.40 -2.84
N CYS A 311 5.94 0.91 -3.01
CA CYS A 311 5.64 -0.51 -3.00
C CYS A 311 4.79 -0.89 -4.21
N VAL A 312 4.98 -2.14 -4.69
CA VAL A 312 4.09 -2.81 -5.63
C VAL A 312 3.54 -4.07 -4.98
N MET A 313 2.25 -4.37 -5.19
CA MET A 313 1.54 -5.41 -4.46
C MET A 313 1.04 -6.53 -5.37
N LEU A 314 1.28 -7.78 -4.96
CA LEU A 314 0.62 -8.98 -5.46
C LEU A 314 -0.62 -9.28 -4.63
N SER A 315 -1.72 -9.59 -5.30
CA SER A 315 -3.00 -9.99 -4.71
C SER A 315 -3.22 -11.49 -4.86
N GLU A 316 -4.03 -11.91 -5.82
CA GLU A 316 -4.32 -13.32 -6.08
C GLU A 316 -3.09 -14.09 -6.58
N GLU A 317 -2.19 -13.43 -7.29
CA GLU A 317 -0.96 -14.01 -7.82
C GLU A 317 -0.12 -14.69 -6.74
N SER A 318 -0.08 -14.10 -5.53
CA SER A 318 0.64 -14.65 -4.39
C SER A 318 -0.23 -15.40 -3.38
N ALA A 319 -1.54 -15.06 -3.31
CA ALA A 319 -2.45 -15.66 -2.34
C ALA A 319 -2.99 -17.03 -2.76
N MET A 320 -3.38 -17.17 -4.02
CA MET A 320 -4.10 -18.33 -4.56
C MET A 320 -3.50 -18.86 -5.88
N GLY A 321 -2.60 -18.10 -6.51
CA GLY A 321 -2.04 -18.43 -7.82
C GLY A 321 -1.18 -19.71 -7.81
N ASP A 322 -1.00 -20.27 -8.99
CA ASP A 322 -0.22 -21.50 -9.21
C ASP A 322 1.30 -21.22 -9.10
N TYR A 323 1.73 -19.96 -9.21
CA TYR A 323 3.15 -19.57 -9.29
C TYR A 323 3.53 -18.41 -8.36
N PRO A 324 3.20 -18.45 -7.05
CA PRO A 324 3.39 -17.32 -6.13
C PRO A 324 4.84 -16.84 -6.06
N LEU A 325 5.80 -17.75 -5.99
CA LEU A 325 7.22 -17.43 -5.92
C LEU A 325 7.76 -16.81 -7.22
N ASP A 326 7.29 -17.30 -8.39
CA ASP A 326 7.69 -16.76 -9.68
C ASP A 326 7.15 -15.34 -9.88
N ALA A 327 5.95 -15.03 -9.34
CA ALA A 327 5.37 -13.69 -9.35
C ALA A 327 6.22 -12.70 -8.52
N VAL A 328 6.64 -13.08 -7.30
CA VAL A 328 7.57 -12.27 -6.49
C VAL A 328 8.88 -12.01 -7.23
N ARG A 329 9.50 -13.06 -7.77
CA ARG A 329 10.75 -12.95 -8.55
C ARG A 329 10.59 -12.06 -9.78
N MET A 330 9.43 -12.07 -10.42
CA MET A 330 9.14 -11.23 -11.58
C MET A 330 9.02 -9.77 -11.19
N LEU A 331 8.30 -9.42 -10.12
CA LEU A 331 8.25 -8.05 -9.60
C LEU A 331 9.65 -7.52 -9.29
N VAL A 332 10.49 -8.32 -8.62
CA VAL A 332 11.88 -7.94 -8.31
C VAL A 332 12.69 -7.70 -9.58
N LYS A 333 12.54 -8.54 -10.62
CA LYS A 333 13.23 -8.33 -11.91
C LYS A 333 12.82 -7.03 -12.60
N ILE A 334 11.50 -6.75 -12.63
CA ILE A 334 10.98 -5.52 -13.23
C ILE A 334 11.45 -4.30 -12.43
N ALA A 335 11.38 -4.39 -11.08
CA ALA A 335 11.84 -3.31 -10.20
C ALA A 335 13.31 -2.96 -10.44
N ARG A 336 14.19 -3.96 -10.46
CA ARG A 336 15.62 -3.76 -10.74
C ARG A 336 15.88 -3.10 -12.10
N ALA A 337 15.17 -3.55 -13.14
CA ALA A 337 15.31 -2.98 -14.49
C ALA A 337 14.85 -1.51 -14.53
N SER A 338 13.70 -1.21 -13.91
CA SER A 338 13.14 0.14 -13.84
C SER A 338 14.00 1.10 -13.00
N GLU A 339 14.52 0.63 -11.87
CA GLU A 339 15.40 1.42 -10.99
C GLU A 339 16.73 1.76 -11.68
N SER A 340 17.28 0.84 -12.47
CA SER A 340 18.51 1.08 -13.22
C SER A 340 18.34 2.18 -14.30
N SER A 341 17.18 2.27 -14.94
CA SER A 341 16.89 3.29 -15.93
C SER A 341 16.75 4.70 -15.32
N ARG A 342 16.33 4.81 -14.06
CA ARG A 342 16.25 6.09 -13.33
C ARG A 342 17.60 6.75 -13.08
N SER A 343 18.66 5.98 -12.99
CA SER A 343 20.01 6.48 -12.70
C SER A 343 20.55 7.45 -13.76
N GLY A 344 19.90 7.55 -14.93
CA GLY A 344 20.26 8.46 -16.03
C GLY A 344 19.79 9.92 -15.91
N GLY A 345 19.15 10.35 -14.82
CA GLY A 345 18.94 11.78 -14.51
C GLY A 345 17.60 12.41 -14.91
N GLU A 346 16.67 11.75 -15.57
CA GLU A 346 15.41 12.34 -16.05
C GLU A 346 14.30 12.42 -14.98
N GLY A 347 14.24 11.49 -14.02
CA GLY A 347 13.23 11.49 -12.93
C GLY A 347 13.26 12.71 -12.01
N THR A 348 14.37 13.45 -12.03
CA THR A 348 14.61 14.62 -11.19
C THR A 348 14.06 15.95 -11.77
N GLN A 349 13.68 16.04 -13.03
CA GLN A 349 13.08 17.27 -13.58
C GLN A 349 11.62 17.45 -13.13
N GLN A 350 10.83 16.39 -12.99
CA GLN A 350 9.49 16.49 -12.45
C GLN A 350 9.50 16.80 -10.95
N ALA A 351 10.42 16.21 -10.18
CA ALA A 351 10.65 16.58 -8.79
C ALA A 351 11.08 18.05 -8.64
N LYS A 352 11.93 18.57 -9.53
CA LYS A 352 12.35 19.98 -9.54
C LYS A 352 11.22 20.98 -9.77
N ARG A 353 10.27 20.68 -10.67
CA ARG A 353 9.12 21.58 -10.94
C ARG A 353 8.14 21.65 -9.77
N ARG A 354 8.12 20.63 -8.90
CA ARG A 354 7.22 20.55 -7.75
C ARG A 354 7.79 21.16 -6.47
N ILE A 355 9.10 21.16 -6.30
CA ILE A 355 9.78 21.80 -5.15
C ILE A 355 9.83 23.33 -5.27
N ALA A 356 9.71 23.89 -6.47
CA ALA A 356 9.87 25.32 -6.73
C ALA A 356 8.77 26.24 -6.17
N GLY A 357 7.73 25.71 -5.50
CA GLY A 357 6.58 26.49 -5.04
C GLY A 357 6.31 26.55 -3.54
N SER A 358 6.89 25.68 -2.72
CA SER A 358 6.60 25.68 -1.27
C SER A 358 7.67 24.90 -0.48
N PHE A 359 8.64 25.61 0.06
CA PHE A 359 9.53 25.08 1.08
C PHE A 359 8.79 25.09 2.41
N ILE A 360 8.51 23.92 2.97
CA ILE A 360 7.63 23.84 4.13
C ILE A 360 8.30 23.18 5.35
N LYS A 361 9.35 22.37 5.16
CA LYS A 361 10.03 21.71 6.28
C LYS A 361 11.56 21.77 6.14
N GLU A 362 12.26 21.88 7.28
CA GLU A 362 13.72 21.87 7.34
C GLU A 362 14.34 20.62 6.70
N LEU A 363 13.66 19.47 6.81
CA LEU A 363 14.07 18.22 6.18
C LEU A 363 14.05 18.26 4.64
N ASP A 364 13.27 19.16 4.03
CA ASP A 364 13.27 19.34 2.57
C ASP A 364 14.60 19.96 2.08
N PHE A 365 15.19 20.85 2.87
CA PHE A 365 16.51 21.41 2.58
C PHE A 365 17.59 20.34 2.69
N MET A 366 17.53 19.47 3.71
CA MET A 366 18.46 18.35 3.84
C MET A 366 18.38 17.41 2.65
N ALA A 367 17.18 16.99 2.27
CA ALA A 367 16.97 16.12 1.12
C ALA A 367 17.49 16.75 -0.18
N ALA A 368 17.23 18.04 -0.40
CA ALA A 368 17.74 18.77 -1.56
C ALA A 368 19.29 18.89 -1.54
N GLY A 369 19.88 19.15 -0.38
CA GLY A 369 21.33 19.18 -0.18
C GLY A 369 21.98 17.83 -0.49
N ILE A 370 21.45 16.74 0.03
CA ILE A 370 21.88 15.36 -0.25
C ILE A 370 21.84 15.09 -1.76
N ASN A 371 20.71 15.40 -2.41
CA ASN A 371 20.58 15.19 -3.87
C ASN A 371 21.62 16.02 -4.66
N SER A 372 21.92 17.25 -4.23
CA SER A 372 22.96 18.08 -4.86
C SER A 372 24.35 17.46 -4.69
N ILE A 373 24.67 16.97 -3.51
CA ILE A 373 25.96 16.31 -3.23
C ILE A 373 26.10 15.06 -4.10
N LEU A 374 25.07 14.19 -4.15
CA LEU A 374 25.09 12.94 -4.92
C LEU A 374 25.24 13.13 -6.43
N ARG A 375 24.88 14.32 -6.94
CA ARG A 375 25.09 14.68 -8.35
C ARG A 375 26.52 15.07 -8.67
N GLN A 376 27.27 15.55 -7.70
CA GLN A 376 28.61 16.09 -7.86
C GLN A 376 29.67 15.16 -7.31
N ALA A 377 29.36 14.41 -6.24
CA ALA A 377 30.28 13.48 -5.61
C ALA A 377 30.16 12.07 -6.23
N SER A 378 31.27 11.56 -6.73
CA SER A 378 31.39 10.16 -7.11
C SER A 378 31.82 9.30 -5.92
N GLY A 379 31.35 8.05 -5.85
CA GLY A 379 31.83 7.09 -4.84
C GLY A 379 31.05 7.06 -3.53
N VAL A 380 29.90 7.77 -3.44
CA VAL A 380 28.99 7.64 -2.29
C VAL A 380 28.17 6.36 -2.43
N GLY A 381 28.34 5.42 -1.50
CA GLY A 381 27.71 4.09 -1.56
C GLY A 381 26.33 4.02 -0.93
N ALA A 382 26.09 4.83 0.10
CA ALA A 382 24.80 4.89 0.81
C ALA A 382 24.67 6.19 1.60
N ILE A 383 23.45 6.44 2.11
CA ILE A 383 23.18 7.43 3.14
C ILE A 383 22.92 6.68 4.44
N LEU A 384 23.58 7.07 5.53
CA LEU A 384 23.30 6.57 6.86
C LEU A 384 22.48 7.62 7.61
N THR A 385 21.32 7.20 8.12
CA THR A 385 20.34 8.10 8.75
C THR A 385 19.90 7.52 10.09
N PRO A 386 20.45 7.99 11.22
CA PRO A 386 19.86 7.71 12.53
C PRO A 386 18.45 8.29 12.62
N THR A 387 17.51 7.54 13.18
CA THR A 387 16.13 7.99 13.28
C THR A 387 15.38 7.26 14.40
N HIS A 388 14.54 7.94 15.14
CA HIS A 388 13.61 7.34 16.10
C HIS A 388 12.27 7.03 15.45
N SER A 389 11.68 7.98 14.72
CA SER A 389 10.35 7.86 14.10
C SER A 389 10.36 7.41 12.63
N GLY A 390 11.54 7.35 11.99
CA GLY A 390 11.67 7.08 10.56
C GLY A 390 11.40 8.29 9.65
N GLU A 391 11.00 9.44 10.18
CA GLU A 391 10.60 10.62 9.38
C GLU A 391 11.74 11.12 8.49
N THR A 392 12.96 11.27 9.03
CA THR A 392 14.11 11.70 8.25
C THR A 392 14.40 10.79 7.06
N ALA A 393 14.34 9.46 7.27
CA ALA A 393 14.55 8.49 6.20
C ALA A 393 13.47 8.62 5.12
N ARG A 394 12.19 8.76 5.50
CA ARG A 394 11.06 8.96 4.57
C ARG A 394 11.22 10.25 3.77
N GLN A 395 11.60 11.36 4.39
CA GLN A 395 11.81 12.64 3.70
C GLN A 395 12.98 12.59 2.72
N ILE A 396 14.05 11.87 3.03
CA ILE A 396 15.17 11.68 2.11
C ILE A 396 14.75 10.86 0.89
N THR A 397 14.02 9.76 1.11
CA THR A 397 13.66 8.83 0.04
C THR A 397 12.58 9.32 -0.90
N LYS A 398 11.80 10.36 -0.53
CA LYS A 398 10.82 10.98 -1.45
C LYS A 398 11.45 11.50 -2.75
N LEU A 399 12.76 11.76 -2.75
CA LEU A 399 13.51 12.16 -3.95
C LEU A 399 13.90 10.97 -4.84
N ARG A 400 13.59 9.74 -4.44
CA ARG A 400 13.90 8.50 -5.19
C ARG A 400 15.36 8.42 -5.61
N LEU A 401 16.25 8.63 -4.63
CA LEU A 401 17.68 8.60 -4.85
C LEU A 401 18.18 7.24 -5.37
N PRO A 402 19.25 7.20 -6.16
CA PRO A 402 19.76 5.95 -6.75
C PRO A 402 20.51 5.07 -5.74
N ILE A 403 20.77 5.55 -4.54
CA ILE A 403 21.49 4.82 -3.48
C ILE A 403 20.55 4.44 -2.32
N TRP A 404 21.01 3.52 -1.48
CA TRP A 404 20.27 3.08 -0.31
C TRP A 404 20.35 4.10 0.83
N VAL A 405 19.26 4.22 1.59
CA VAL A 405 19.23 4.90 2.89
C VAL A 405 19.24 3.83 3.97
N LEU A 406 20.35 3.74 4.69
CA LEU A 406 20.49 2.89 5.87
C LEU A 406 19.88 3.65 7.05
N ALA A 407 18.65 3.31 7.40
CA ALA A 407 17.95 3.94 8.52
C ALA A 407 18.21 3.16 9.80
N ILE A 408 18.92 3.77 10.74
CA ILE A 408 19.30 3.11 12.00
C ILE A 408 18.36 3.59 13.10
N SER A 409 17.65 2.66 13.71
CA SER A 409 16.69 2.97 14.77
C SER A 409 16.86 2.06 15.99
N PRO A 410 16.73 2.61 17.23
CA PRO A 410 16.67 1.83 18.45
C PRO A 410 15.28 1.20 18.69
N ASP A 411 14.34 1.41 17.77
CA ASP A 411 12.98 0.86 17.83
C ASP A 411 12.74 -0.11 16.68
N GLU A 412 12.47 -1.37 17.02
CA GLU A 412 12.14 -2.41 16.05
C GLU A 412 10.84 -2.11 15.27
N LYS A 413 9.87 -1.46 15.92
CA LYS A 413 8.61 -1.06 15.27
C LYS A 413 8.89 -0.09 14.13
N THR A 414 9.68 0.95 14.40
CA THR A 414 10.13 1.91 13.38
C THR A 414 10.86 1.21 12.24
N CYS A 415 11.72 0.24 12.55
CA CYS A 415 12.39 -0.56 11.51
C CYS A 415 11.39 -1.31 10.62
N ARG A 416 10.34 -1.91 11.20
CA ARG A 416 9.29 -2.61 10.42
C ARG A 416 8.43 -1.64 9.61
N GLU A 417 8.09 -0.48 10.14
CA GLU A 417 7.35 0.57 9.42
C GLU A 417 8.14 1.13 8.23
N LEU A 418 9.44 1.24 8.34
CA LEU A 418 10.31 1.70 7.26
C LEU A 418 10.42 0.71 6.09
N LEU A 419 9.96 -0.54 6.26
CA LEU A 419 9.83 -1.48 5.15
C LEU A 419 8.80 -1.05 4.11
N PHE A 420 7.93 -0.09 4.40
CA PHE A 420 7.01 0.51 3.44
C PHE A 420 7.65 1.60 2.56
N SER A 421 8.89 2.01 2.84
CA SER A 421 9.52 3.16 2.17
C SER A 421 10.54 2.72 1.12
N TYR A 422 10.45 3.28 -0.09
CA TYR A 422 11.38 3.04 -1.19
C TYR A 422 12.83 3.31 -0.78
N GLY A 423 13.73 2.42 -1.12
CA GLY A 423 15.17 2.62 -0.94
C GLY A 423 15.67 2.70 0.51
N VAL A 424 14.79 2.47 1.50
CA VAL A 424 15.19 2.37 2.90
C VAL A 424 15.59 0.95 3.24
N PHE A 425 16.73 0.80 3.86
CA PHE A 425 17.17 -0.44 4.50
C PHE A 425 17.22 -0.20 6.00
N PRO A 426 16.20 -0.65 6.76
CA PRO A 426 16.13 -0.42 8.19
C PRO A 426 17.11 -1.33 8.93
N ILE A 427 17.78 -0.78 9.93
CA ILE A 427 18.71 -1.48 10.80
C ILE A 427 18.31 -1.19 12.24
N TYR A 428 18.05 -2.25 12.99
CA TYR A 428 17.83 -2.14 14.42
C TYR A 428 19.18 -2.05 15.15
N GLU A 429 19.39 -1.00 15.93
CA GLU A 429 20.54 -0.79 16.77
C GLU A 429 20.08 -0.20 18.10
N ALA A 430 20.14 -1.00 19.17
CA ALA A 430 19.60 -0.64 20.48
C ALA A 430 20.21 0.61 21.09
N SER A 431 21.45 0.94 20.74
CA SER A 431 22.15 2.13 21.24
C SER A 431 22.65 3.00 20.09
N HIS A 432 22.36 4.30 20.19
CA HIS A 432 22.91 5.28 19.26
C HIS A 432 24.26 5.78 19.79
N PRO A 433 25.36 5.59 19.04
CA PRO A 433 26.66 6.10 19.44
C PRO A 433 26.73 7.63 19.36
N GLU A 434 27.71 8.24 20.04
CA GLU A 434 27.99 9.67 19.88
C GLU A 434 28.71 9.95 18.55
N ASP A 435 29.60 9.04 18.12
CA ASP A 435 30.28 9.07 16.83
C ASP A 435 29.83 7.91 15.94
N TRP A 436 29.27 8.25 14.81
CA TRP A 436 28.74 7.31 13.83
C TRP A 436 29.80 6.76 12.86
N THR A 437 31.05 7.26 12.92
CA THR A 437 32.09 6.92 11.94
C THR A 437 32.40 5.43 11.93
N GLU A 438 32.64 4.84 13.10
CA GLU A 438 32.95 3.42 13.19
C GLU A 438 31.77 2.56 12.71
N LEU A 439 30.55 2.91 13.08
CA LEU A 439 29.34 2.19 12.69
C LEU A 439 29.10 2.30 11.18
N SER A 440 29.35 3.46 10.59
CA SER A 440 29.26 3.70 9.14
C SER A 440 30.24 2.80 8.37
N ILE A 441 31.49 2.72 8.83
CA ILE A 441 32.53 1.85 8.25
C ILE A 441 32.14 0.38 8.40
N HIS A 442 31.62 -0.01 9.57
CA HIS A 442 31.15 -1.35 9.84
C HIS A 442 30.07 -1.79 8.84
N TYR A 443 28.99 -1.00 8.68
CA TYR A 443 27.90 -1.32 7.75
C TYR A 443 28.32 -1.25 6.28
N ALA A 444 29.22 -0.31 5.92
CA ALA A 444 29.79 -0.27 4.57
C ALA A 444 30.48 -1.60 4.22
N SER A 445 31.23 -2.14 5.16
CA SER A 445 31.95 -3.41 4.99
C SER A 445 31.00 -4.62 4.99
N GLN A 446 30.11 -4.69 5.98
CA GLN A 446 29.18 -5.81 6.18
C GLN A 446 28.22 -5.98 5.01
N LEU A 447 27.63 -4.89 4.54
CA LEU A 447 26.68 -4.87 3.43
C LEU A 447 27.34 -4.79 2.05
N ARG A 448 28.67 -4.75 2.00
CA ARG A 448 29.48 -4.64 0.77
C ARG A 448 29.01 -3.49 -0.12
N LEU A 449 28.78 -2.33 0.51
CA LEU A 449 28.29 -1.16 -0.21
C LEU A 449 29.26 -0.74 -1.33
N PRO A 450 28.76 -0.24 -2.47
CA PRO A 450 29.62 0.31 -3.52
C PRO A 450 30.25 1.61 -3.07
N GLY A 451 31.35 2.03 -3.72
CA GLY A 451 32.02 3.30 -3.44
C GLY A 451 32.95 3.26 -2.22
N ASN A 452 33.45 4.42 -1.85
CA ASN A 452 34.45 4.62 -0.80
C ASN A 452 34.01 5.60 0.29
N SER A 453 32.77 6.03 0.27
CA SER A 453 32.22 6.99 1.23
C SER A 453 30.74 6.76 1.52
N ILE A 454 30.29 7.21 2.67
CA ILE A 454 28.89 7.25 3.10
C ILE A 454 28.54 8.69 3.45
N LEU A 455 27.35 9.15 3.06
CA LEU A 455 26.77 10.37 3.59
C LEU A 455 26.02 10.05 4.88
N GLN A 456 26.45 10.63 5.98
CA GLN A 456 25.76 10.55 7.25
C GLN A 456 24.88 11.77 7.45
N THR A 457 23.67 11.57 7.98
CA THR A 457 22.79 12.67 8.39
C THR A 457 22.56 12.60 9.90
N GLU A 458 22.50 13.76 10.52
CA GLU A 458 22.07 13.92 11.91
C GLU A 458 21.04 15.06 11.98
N GLY A 459 20.18 15.04 13.00
CA GLY A 459 19.20 16.07 13.24
C GLY A 459 18.73 16.07 14.69
N PRO A 460 17.83 17.00 15.05
CA PRO A 460 17.17 17.01 16.34
C PRO A 460 16.46 15.67 16.63
N SER A 461 16.45 15.26 17.88
CA SER A 461 15.65 14.15 18.39
C SER A 461 14.99 14.57 19.70
N ASP A 462 13.99 13.80 20.14
CA ASP A 462 13.31 14.09 21.42
C ASP A 462 14.29 14.14 22.61
N ASP A 463 15.34 13.30 22.56
CA ASP A 463 16.39 13.26 23.59
C ASP A 463 17.44 14.37 23.44
N LYS A 464 17.58 14.95 22.24
CA LYS A 464 18.58 16.00 21.92
C LYS A 464 17.96 17.03 20.97
N PRO A 465 16.99 17.83 21.44
CA PRO A 465 16.27 18.79 20.61
C PRO A 465 17.14 19.97 20.17
N GLU A 466 18.26 20.22 20.85
CA GLU A 466 19.22 21.29 20.55
C GLU A 466 20.15 20.96 19.37
N ARG A 467 20.16 19.72 18.88
CA ARG A 467 21.00 19.35 17.75
C ARG A 467 20.54 20.03 16.46
N HIS A 468 21.49 20.44 15.66
CA HIS A 468 21.25 20.98 14.32
C HIS A 468 21.27 19.87 13.27
N HIS A 469 20.57 20.10 12.16
CA HIS A 469 20.69 19.25 10.99
C HIS A 469 22.10 19.31 10.41
N LYS A 470 22.73 18.15 10.24
CA LYS A 470 24.10 17.99 9.74
C LYS A 470 24.14 16.96 8.62
N ILE A 471 24.95 17.20 7.62
CA ILE A 471 25.31 16.22 6.58
C ILE A 471 26.83 16.11 6.61
N GLU A 472 27.34 14.90 6.76
CA GLU A 472 28.75 14.61 6.83
C GLU A 472 29.15 13.54 5.82
N LEU A 473 30.33 13.66 5.22
CA LEU A 473 30.90 12.68 4.32
C LEU A 473 31.94 11.85 5.07
N ILE A 474 31.64 10.58 5.27
CA ILE A 474 32.54 9.63 5.95
C ILE A 474 33.25 8.77 4.90
N TYR A 475 34.57 8.75 4.93
CA TYR A 475 35.37 7.87 4.07
C TYR A 475 35.50 6.48 4.70
N THR A 476 35.14 5.45 3.95
CA THR A 476 35.11 4.04 4.44
C THR A 476 36.41 3.28 4.21
N GLY A 477 37.48 3.96 3.75
CA GLY A 477 38.81 3.37 3.58
C GLY A 477 38.96 2.36 2.43
N ARG A 478 37.93 2.13 1.64
CA ARG A 478 38.04 1.31 0.42
C ARG A 478 38.47 2.23 -0.74
N ARG A 479 39.73 2.09 -1.18
CA ARG A 479 40.23 2.66 -2.43
C ARG A 479 39.98 1.71 -3.59
#